data_50212ef06dc35ea2479f4b178b83e4e1
#
_entry.id   50212ef06dc35ea2479f4b178b83e4e1
#
_cell.length_a   1.000
_cell.length_b   1.000
_cell.length_c   1.000
_cell.angle_alpha   90.00
_cell.angle_beta   90.00
_cell.angle_gamma   90.00
#
_symmetry.space_group_name_H-M   'P 1'
#
loop_
_entity.id
_entity.type
_entity.pdbx_description
1 polymer ?
#
loop_
_entity_poly.entity_id
_entity_poly.type
_entity_poly.pdbx_seq_one_letter_code
_entity_poly.pdbx_strand_id
1 'polypeptide(L)'
;MFFCNNDDNMLYIKIDDDSNLIYHCKLCGEEYSIKDLNPDEKNRNCVYKQNYQIKNYSYKTFINKNMFKDPTLPRIKDIKCPYDDCKSNTEGVKKEVIYIKYNTQDMAFLYSCTLCERKWTSSSVKLD
;
A
#
# COMPACT_ATOMS: atom_id res chain seq x y z
N MET A 1 14.72 6.12 14.23
CA MET A 1 15.84 5.63 15.07
C MET A 1 16.80 6.78 15.21
N PHE A 2 17.33 7.00 16.40
CA PHE A 2 18.29 8.07 16.70
C PHE A 2 19.63 7.46 17.08
N PHE A 3 20.70 8.17 16.78
CA PHE A 3 22.07 7.75 17.04
C PHE A 3 22.77 8.79 17.92
N CYS A 4 23.74 8.33 18.69
CA CYS A 4 24.55 9.18 19.55
C CYS A 4 25.48 10.07 18.73
N ASN A 5 25.62 11.35 19.10
CA ASN A 5 26.49 12.28 18.39
C ASN A 5 28.00 12.03 18.64
N ASN A 6 28.36 11.27 19.70
CA ASN A 6 29.76 11.04 20.06
C ASN A 6 30.34 9.75 19.47
N ASP A 7 29.53 8.69 19.40
CA ASP A 7 29.99 7.35 19.06
C ASP A 7 29.14 6.63 18.01
N ASP A 8 28.18 7.33 17.41
CA ASP A 8 27.27 6.82 16.38
C ASP A 8 26.48 5.56 16.76
N ASN A 9 26.46 5.19 18.05
CA ASN A 9 25.65 4.09 18.54
C ASN A 9 24.18 4.43 18.58
N MET A 10 23.34 3.43 18.38
CA MET A 10 21.88 3.56 18.48
C MET A 10 21.48 3.93 19.91
N LEU A 11 20.65 4.95 20.04
CA LEU A 11 20.09 5.39 21.30
C LEU A 11 18.96 4.48 21.77
N TYR A 12 18.94 4.19 23.06
CA TYR A 12 17.91 3.42 23.74
C TYR A 12 16.94 4.33 24.47
N ILE A 13 15.70 3.89 24.57
CA ILE A 13 14.64 4.63 25.26
C ILE A 13 14.66 4.29 26.76
N LYS A 14 14.58 5.31 27.58
CA LYS A 14 14.46 5.23 29.04
C LYS A 14 13.38 6.21 29.51
N ILE A 15 12.72 5.90 30.60
CA ILE A 15 11.82 6.81 31.30
C ILE A 15 12.58 7.38 32.49
N ASP A 16 12.57 8.69 32.63
CA ASP A 16 13.14 9.40 33.76
C ASP A 16 12.20 9.34 34.97
N ASP A 17 12.73 9.68 36.17
CA ASP A 17 11.97 9.69 37.43
C ASP A 17 10.72 10.60 37.35
N ASP A 18 10.78 11.64 36.53
CA ASP A 18 9.66 12.56 36.24
C ASP A 18 8.68 12.02 35.17
N SER A 19 8.78 10.76 34.77
CA SER A 19 7.98 10.11 33.73
C SER A 19 8.16 10.71 32.34
N ASN A 20 9.26 11.41 32.06
CA ASN A 20 9.59 11.88 30.73
C ASN A 20 10.35 10.82 29.93
N LEU A 21 10.12 10.83 28.62
CA LEU A 21 10.84 9.98 27.68
C LEU A 21 12.21 10.60 27.37
N ILE A 22 13.28 9.87 27.68
CA ILE A 22 14.65 10.23 27.34
C ILE A 22 15.32 9.15 26.50
N TYR A 23 16.29 9.55 25.71
CA TYR A 23 17.14 8.65 24.94
C TYR A 23 18.53 8.62 25.54
N HIS A 24 19.10 7.45 25.74
CA HIS A 24 20.44 7.30 26.31
C HIS A 24 21.33 6.41 25.43
N CYS A 25 22.59 6.73 25.40
CA CYS A 25 23.62 5.89 24.80
C CYS A 25 24.16 4.91 25.84
N LYS A 26 24.16 3.61 25.52
CA LYS A 26 24.73 2.58 26.43
C LYS A 26 26.24 2.60 26.49
N LEU A 27 26.91 3.17 25.48
CA LEU A 27 28.37 3.15 25.39
C LEU A 27 29.00 4.34 26.15
N CYS A 28 28.60 5.57 25.83
CA CYS A 28 29.13 6.78 26.44
C CYS A 28 28.31 7.28 27.65
N GLY A 29 27.08 6.77 27.83
CA GLY A 29 26.19 7.18 28.91
C GLY A 29 25.46 8.51 28.70
N GLU A 30 25.66 9.19 27.55
CA GLU A 30 24.97 10.45 27.28
C GLU A 30 23.47 10.27 27.14
N GLU A 31 22.74 11.28 27.66
CA GLU A 31 21.28 11.32 27.63
C GLU A 31 20.82 12.50 26.77
N TYR A 32 19.80 12.26 25.94
CA TYR A 32 19.23 13.21 25.02
C TYR A 32 17.73 13.37 25.28
N SER A 33 17.27 14.60 25.33
CA SER A 33 15.83 14.88 25.34
C SER A 33 15.24 14.64 23.94
N ILE A 34 13.97 14.26 23.89
CA ILE A 34 13.24 14.15 22.64
C ILE A 34 13.18 15.46 21.86
N LYS A 35 13.28 16.60 22.55
CA LYS A 35 13.30 17.93 21.94
C LYS A 35 14.58 18.17 21.15
N ASP A 36 15.69 17.64 21.60
CA ASP A 36 17.01 17.82 20.98
C ASP A 36 17.17 16.97 19.74
N LEU A 37 16.54 15.78 19.74
CA LEU A 37 16.60 14.82 18.65
C LEU A 37 15.54 15.04 17.56
N ASN A 38 14.40 15.60 17.91
CA ASN A 38 13.30 15.86 16.99
C ASN A 38 12.67 17.23 17.27
N PRO A 39 13.08 18.28 16.55
CA PRO A 39 12.56 19.62 16.71
C PRO A 39 11.10 19.78 16.25
N ASP A 40 10.58 18.86 15.45
CA ASP A 40 9.22 18.91 14.93
C ASP A 40 8.19 18.65 16.04
N GLU A 41 7.45 19.67 16.45
CA GLU A 41 6.44 19.58 17.52
C GLU A 41 5.37 18.53 17.26
N LYS A 42 4.96 18.34 16.00
CA LYS A 42 3.88 17.42 15.61
C LYS A 42 4.25 15.94 15.78
N ASN A 43 5.54 15.61 15.70
CA ASN A 43 6.04 14.25 15.76
C ASN A 43 6.82 13.94 17.06
N ARG A 44 6.84 14.89 18.00
CA ARG A 44 7.67 14.81 19.20
C ARG A 44 7.42 13.56 20.05
N ASN A 45 6.17 13.10 20.13
CA ASN A 45 5.80 11.91 20.90
C ASN A 45 5.83 10.61 20.09
N CYS A 46 6.23 10.67 18.81
CA CYS A 46 6.30 9.51 17.95
C CYS A 46 7.69 8.89 18.00
N VAL A 47 7.84 7.82 18.76
CA VAL A 47 9.11 7.07 18.91
C VAL A 47 9.51 6.34 17.64
N TYR A 48 8.54 5.78 16.94
CA TYR A 48 8.75 5.02 15.71
C TYR A 48 7.53 5.11 14.80
N LYS A 49 7.74 5.40 13.53
CA LYS A 49 6.70 5.40 12.52
C LYS A 49 7.19 4.64 11.29
N GLN A 50 6.55 3.53 10.99
CA GLN A 50 6.79 2.78 9.77
C GLN A 50 5.59 2.90 8.83
N ASN A 51 5.83 3.44 7.66
CA ASN A 51 4.83 3.51 6.61
C ASN A 51 5.06 2.34 5.65
N TYR A 52 4.18 1.35 5.69
CA TYR A 52 4.09 0.33 4.66
C TYR A 52 3.34 0.92 3.45
N GLN A 53 3.95 1.88 2.78
CA GLN A 53 3.38 2.35 1.52
C GLN A 53 3.65 1.28 0.46
N ILE A 54 2.61 0.56 0.11
CA ILE A 54 2.58 -0.16 -1.16
C ILE A 54 2.69 0.92 -2.23
N LYS A 55 3.76 0.88 -3.02
CA LYS A 55 3.94 1.81 -4.15
C LYS A 55 2.67 1.74 -5.00
N ASN A 56 2.03 2.88 -5.22
CA ASN A 56 0.90 2.96 -6.14
C ASN A 56 1.41 2.65 -7.54
N TYR A 57 1.08 1.48 -8.03
CA TYR A 57 1.43 1.08 -9.39
C TYR A 57 0.43 1.67 -10.37
N SER A 58 0.92 2.07 -11.54
CA SER A 58 0.02 2.33 -12.67
C SER A 58 -0.70 1.03 -13.05
N TYR A 59 -1.99 1.10 -13.40
CA TYR A 59 -2.76 -0.05 -13.89
C TYR A 59 -2.05 -0.77 -15.05
N LYS A 60 -1.24 -0.05 -15.84
CA LYS A 60 -0.45 -0.59 -16.97
C LYS A 60 0.52 -1.70 -16.55
N THR A 61 1.05 -1.64 -15.33
CA THR A 61 1.98 -2.64 -14.80
C THR A 61 1.33 -4.02 -14.65
N PHE A 62 0.01 -4.05 -14.39
CA PHE A 62 -0.73 -5.29 -14.19
C PHE A 62 -1.30 -5.88 -15.50
N ILE A 63 -1.22 -5.14 -16.59
CA ILE A 63 -1.71 -5.61 -17.89
C ILE A 63 -0.69 -6.59 -18.48
N ASN A 64 -1.00 -7.89 -18.35
CA ASN A 64 -0.22 -8.97 -18.91
C ASN A 64 -1.15 -9.96 -19.63
N LYS A 65 -0.70 -10.53 -20.76
CA LYS A 65 -1.44 -11.54 -21.51
C LYS A 65 -1.69 -12.83 -20.69
N ASN A 66 -0.84 -13.12 -19.73
CA ASN A 66 -0.93 -14.30 -18.90
C ASN A 66 -1.88 -14.17 -17.70
N MET A 67 -2.39 -12.94 -17.40
CA MET A 67 -3.29 -12.72 -16.27
C MET A 67 -4.56 -13.57 -16.33
N PHE A 68 -5.05 -13.91 -17.52
CA PHE A 68 -6.24 -14.75 -17.70
C PHE A 68 -6.00 -16.21 -17.33
N LYS A 69 -4.74 -16.65 -17.38
CA LYS A 69 -4.31 -18.02 -17.04
C LYS A 69 -3.92 -18.19 -15.58
N ASP A 70 -3.79 -17.07 -14.86
CA ASP A 70 -3.39 -17.08 -13.45
C ASP A 70 -4.58 -17.49 -12.57
N PRO A 71 -4.52 -18.66 -11.90
CA PRO A 71 -5.58 -19.13 -11.02
C PRO A 71 -5.61 -18.37 -9.67
N THR A 72 -4.56 -17.64 -9.32
CA THR A 72 -4.47 -16.90 -8.04
C THR A 72 -5.21 -15.58 -8.08
N LEU A 73 -5.52 -15.05 -9.25
CA LEU A 73 -6.24 -13.81 -9.38
C LEU A 73 -7.72 -13.97 -9.00
N PRO A 74 -8.26 -13.07 -8.18
CA PRO A 74 -9.64 -13.14 -7.75
C PRO A 74 -10.60 -12.86 -8.91
N ARG A 75 -11.73 -13.58 -8.93
CA ARG A 75 -12.72 -13.56 -10.00
C ARG A 75 -14.12 -13.33 -9.44
N ILE A 76 -14.87 -12.46 -10.09
CA ILE A 76 -16.25 -12.10 -9.75
C ILE A 76 -17.18 -12.47 -10.91
N LYS A 77 -18.39 -12.97 -10.57
CA LYS A 77 -19.41 -13.39 -11.55
C LYS A 77 -20.57 -12.38 -11.68
N ASP A 78 -20.68 -11.44 -10.75
CA ASP A 78 -21.83 -10.54 -10.64
C ASP A 78 -21.65 -9.25 -11.46
N ILE A 79 -20.42 -8.93 -11.88
CA ILE A 79 -20.12 -7.71 -12.64
C ILE A 79 -20.36 -7.97 -14.13
N LYS A 80 -21.16 -7.08 -14.74
CA LYS A 80 -21.37 -7.08 -16.19
C LYS A 80 -20.20 -6.41 -16.91
N CYS A 81 -19.87 -6.93 -18.09
CA CYS A 81 -18.91 -6.30 -18.96
C CYS A 81 -19.49 -4.96 -19.51
N PRO A 82 -18.74 -3.84 -19.45
CA PRO A 82 -19.22 -2.54 -19.92
C PRO A 82 -19.23 -2.40 -21.46
N TYR A 83 -18.80 -3.43 -22.17
CA TYR A 83 -18.81 -3.47 -23.62
C TYR A 83 -20.04 -4.23 -24.11
N ASP A 84 -20.93 -3.54 -24.83
CA ASP A 84 -22.24 -4.07 -25.23
C ASP A 84 -22.15 -5.27 -26.18
N ASP A 85 -21.10 -5.31 -27.01
CA ASP A 85 -20.79 -6.37 -27.98
C ASP A 85 -20.16 -7.62 -27.32
N CYS A 86 -20.01 -7.62 -26.00
CA CYS A 86 -19.41 -8.75 -25.30
C CYS A 86 -20.38 -9.92 -25.13
N LYS A 87 -19.96 -11.11 -25.51
CA LYS A 87 -20.72 -12.37 -25.35
C LYS A 87 -21.09 -12.67 -23.88
N SER A 88 -20.37 -12.09 -22.91
CA SER A 88 -20.69 -12.27 -21.49
C SER A 88 -22.02 -11.62 -21.09
N ASN A 89 -22.55 -10.68 -21.89
CA ASN A 89 -23.82 -10.01 -21.63
C ASN A 89 -25.04 -10.79 -22.13
N THR A 90 -24.82 -11.89 -22.86
CA THR A 90 -25.87 -12.78 -23.35
C THR A 90 -26.36 -13.70 -22.20
N GLU A 91 -27.66 -13.98 -22.15
CA GLU A 91 -28.24 -14.91 -21.18
C GLU A 91 -27.67 -16.33 -21.37
N GLY A 92 -27.43 -17.02 -20.26
CA GLY A 92 -26.90 -18.39 -20.27
C GLY A 92 -25.39 -18.53 -20.38
N VAL A 93 -24.65 -17.45 -20.61
CA VAL A 93 -23.19 -17.45 -20.66
C VAL A 93 -22.60 -17.20 -19.26
N LYS A 94 -21.62 -18.02 -18.85
CA LYS A 94 -20.93 -17.85 -17.59
C LYS A 94 -20.11 -16.55 -17.61
N LYS A 95 -20.52 -15.61 -16.78
CA LYS A 95 -19.82 -14.33 -16.60
C LYS A 95 -18.66 -14.54 -15.64
N GLU A 96 -17.50 -14.04 -15.98
CA GLU A 96 -16.35 -14.08 -15.10
C GLU A 96 -15.45 -12.88 -15.40
N VAL A 97 -15.19 -12.08 -14.37
CA VAL A 97 -14.38 -10.87 -14.45
C VAL A 97 -13.27 -10.98 -13.42
N ILE A 98 -12.04 -10.82 -13.88
CA ILE A 98 -10.86 -10.73 -13.01
C ILE A 98 -10.75 -9.30 -12.51
N TYR A 99 -10.41 -9.11 -11.24
CA TYR A 99 -10.15 -7.79 -10.69
C TYR A 99 -8.83 -7.73 -9.93
N ILE A 100 -8.11 -6.62 -10.10
CA ILE A 100 -6.82 -6.37 -9.45
C ILE A 100 -6.84 -4.98 -8.84
N LYS A 101 -6.51 -4.87 -7.56
CA LYS A 101 -6.37 -3.59 -6.88
C LYS A 101 -5.01 -2.99 -7.23
N TYR A 102 -4.98 -1.87 -7.95
CA TYR A 102 -3.73 -1.22 -8.33
C TYR A 102 -3.40 0.02 -7.49
N ASN A 103 -4.41 0.63 -6.87
CA ASN A 103 -4.21 1.74 -5.95
C ASN A 103 -4.97 1.48 -4.65
N THR A 104 -4.24 1.48 -3.53
CA THR A 104 -4.80 1.19 -2.22
C THR A 104 -5.41 2.42 -1.56
N GLN A 105 -4.87 3.62 -1.82
CA GLN A 105 -5.35 4.86 -1.23
C GLN A 105 -6.73 5.24 -1.80
N ASP A 106 -6.85 5.21 -3.12
CA ASP A 106 -8.08 5.58 -3.83
C ASP A 106 -9.02 4.38 -4.05
N MET A 107 -8.69 3.20 -3.51
CA MET A 107 -9.46 1.96 -3.69
C MET A 107 -9.76 1.67 -5.18
N ALA A 108 -8.77 1.93 -6.04
CA ALA A 108 -8.95 1.78 -7.48
C ALA A 108 -8.62 0.35 -7.96
N PHE A 109 -9.52 -0.18 -8.78
CA PHE A 109 -9.44 -1.53 -9.31
C PHE A 109 -9.37 -1.53 -10.85
N LEU A 110 -8.57 -2.45 -11.37
CA LEU A 110 -8.56 -2.86 -12.77
C LEU A 110 -9.43 -4.10 -12.91
N TYR A 111 -10.38 -4.05 -13.81
CA TYR A 111 -11.23 -5.18 -14.18
C TYR A 111 -10.88 -5.70 -15.56
N SER A 112 -11.01 -7.00 -15.77
CA SER A 112 -10.81 -7.61 -17.07
C SER A 112 -11.80 -8.74 -17.30
N CYS A 113 -12.51 -8.71 -18.42
CA CYS A 113 -13.44 -9.77 -18.80
C CYS A 113 -12.68 -10.97 -19.37
N THR A 114 -12.97 -12.18 -18.89
CA THR A 114 -12.31 -13.40 -19.39
C THR A 114 -12.74 -13.82 -20.79
N LEU A 115 -13.90 -13.31 -21.27
CA LEU A 115 -14.43 -13.72 -22.58
C LEU A 115 -14.00 -12.79 -23.73
N CYS A 116 -13.99 -11.46 -23.49
CA CYS A 116 -13.57 -10.50 -24.53
C CYS A 116 -12.17 -9.93 -24.30
N GLU A 117 -11.53 -10.30 -23.17
CA GLU A 117 -10.19 -9.84 -22.75
C GLU A 117 -10.02 -8.33 -22.62
N ARG A 118 -11.10 -7.57 -22.78
CA ARG A 118 -11.10 -6.12 -22.61
C ARG A 118 -11.06 -5.74 -21.14
N LYS A 119 -10.51 -4.55 -20.89
CA LYS A 119 -10.20 -4.05 -19.55
C LYS A 119 -10.88 -2.72 -19.29
N TRP A 120 -11.17 -2.44 -18.01
CA TRP A 120 -11.68 -1.14 -17.57
C TRP A 120 -11.27 -0.90 -16.11
N THR A 121 -11.36 0.33 -15.69
CA THR A 121 -11.06 0.73 -14.31
C THR A 121 -12.34 0.95 -13.50
N SER A 122 -12.20 1.02 -12.17
CA SER A 122 -13.33 1.37 -11.28
C SER A 122 -13.95 2.74 -11.60
N SER A 123 -13.20 3.64 -12.23
CA SER A 123 -13.69 4.94 -12.74
C SER A 123 -14.42 4.82 -14.08
N SER A 124 -14.81 3.62 -14.51
CA SER A 124 -15.52 3.35 -15.77
C SER A 124 -14.75 3.77 -17.05
N VAL A 125 -13.44 3.97 -16.95
CA VAL A 125 -12.61 4.24 -18.12
C VAL A 125 -12.35 2.94 -18.84
N LYS A 126 -12.91 2.81 -20.06
CA LYS A 126 -12.62 1.70 -20.98
C LYS A 126 -11.17 1.82 -21.45
N LEU A 127 -10.45 0.73 -21.38
CA LEU A 127 -9.04 0.64 -21.75
C LEU A 127 -8.94 -0.30 -22.96
N ASP A 128 -8.57 0.26 -24.08
CA ASP A 128 -8.32 -0.49 -25.32
C ASP A 128 -6.91 -1.07 -25.37
#